data_a1611e3e5005258966c2fd9b2e4e7d3e
#
_entry.id   a1611e3e5005258966c2fd9b2e4e7d3e
#
_cell.length_a   1.000
_cell.length_b   1.000
_cell.length_c   1.000
_cell.angle_alpha   90.00
_cell.angle_beta   90.00
_cell.angle_gamma   90.00
#
_symmetry.space_group_name_H-M   'P 1'
#
loop_
_entity.id
_entity.type
_entity.pdbx_description
1 polymer ?
#
loop_
_entity_poly.entity_id
_entity_poly.type
_entity_poly.pdbx_seq_one_letter_code
_entity_poly.pdbx_strand_id
1 'polypeptide(L)'
;MERGAQTRGRYARLLAGAEAIEIKAVIPQQQVKAALARYKLTKRNDDERYVYFFDTPELELLEAGIIARARRVVGEAHDSTIKFRPVDPARVGKRWRKYKDFKIEADASEKGVVRSASFSMPVAKGLIKKVVAGDKGIAALFTEEQEDFLKEMSGRVPDLSRLAILGPLRAQRWDFEDPACPWPITAELWRRGDGRTLMEVSVKAPAIQAAAVMAGFMGFLAEVGAERDQAQQAKTRWALDYYAAHLRKKSATRRATRPARKRVRRAASSD
;
A
#
# COMPACT_ATOMS: atom_id res chain seq x y z
N MET A 1 -2.97 -25.54 -29.18
CA MET A 1 -1.71 -24.76 -29.18
C MET A 1 -1.94 -23.25 -29.34
N GLU A 2 -2.90 -22.77 -30.12
CA GLU A 2 -3.15 -21.33 -30.38
C GLU A 2 -3.55 -20.50 -29.13
N ARG A 3 -4.40 -21.05 -28.25
CA ARG A 3 -4.79 -20.30 -26.99
C ARG A 3 -3.61 -19.98 -26.09
N GLY A 4 -2.61 -20.85 -26.03
CA GLY A 4 -1.40 -20.61 -25.22
C GLY A 4 -0.47 -19.54 -25.79
N ALA A 5 -0.42 -19.40 -27.12
CA ALA A 5 0.39 -18.36 -27.79
C ALA A 5 -0.26 -16.99 -27.67
N GLN A 6 -1.59 -16.88 -27.83
CA GLN A 6 -2.35 -15.64 -27.66
C GLN A 6 -2.28 -15.15 -26.20
N THR A 7 -2.38 -16.05 -25.22
CA THR A 7 -2.24 -15.70 -23.80
C THR A 7 -0.84 -15.18 -23.48
N ARG A 8 0.22 -15.84 -23.96
CA ARG A 8 1.62 -15.39 -23.80
C ARG A 8 1.87 -14.01 -24.43
N GLY A 9 1.39 -13.76 -25.65
CA GLY A 9 1.53 -12.48 -26.33
C GLY A 9 0.78 -11.33 -25.63
N ARG A 10 -0.37 -11.62 -25.01
CA ARG A 10 -1.13 -10.65 -24.20
C ARG A 10 -0.38 -10.28 -22.91
N TYR A 11 0.14 -11.27 -22.17
CA TYR A 11 0.93 -11.02 -20.96
C TYR A 11 2.22 -10.26 -21.26
N ALA A 12 2.94 -10.58 -22.32
CA ALA A 12 4.16 -9.89 -22.70
C ALA A 12 3.93 -8.38 -22.92
N ARG A 13 2.83 -7.98 -23.55
CA ARG A 13 2.45 -6.58 -23.73
C ARG A 13 2.06 -5.91 -22.41
N LEU A 14 1.32 -6.59 -21.55
CA LEU A 14 0.89 -6.07 -20.26
C LEU A 14 2.04 -5.91 -19.27
N LEU A 15 3.11 -6.67 -19.42
CA LEU A 15 4.31 -6.66 -18.56
C LEU A 15 5.42 -5.78 -19.13
N ALA A 16 5.26 -5.23 -20.32
CA ALA A 16 6.29 -4.40 -20.95
C ALA A 16 6.74 -3.26 -20.02
N GLY A 17 8.06 -3.19 -19.78
CA GLY A 17 8.67 -2.19 -18.90
C GLY A 17 8.60 -2.47 -17.41
N ALA A 18 7.95 -3.57 -16.96
CA ALA A 18 8.03 -4.04 -15.58
C ALA A 18 9.24 -4.98 -15.38
N GLU A 19 9.91 -4.84 -14.26
CA GLU A 19 11.06 -5.67 -13.88
C GLU A 19 10.59 -6.98 -13.22
N ALA A 20 9.51 -6.88 -12.45
CA ALA A 20 8.91 -8.01 -11.74
C ALA A 20 7.40 -8.02 -11.88
N ILE A 21 6.83 -9.23 -11.78
CA ILE A 21 5.40 -9.45 -11.57
C ILE A 21 5.16 -9.84 -10.12
N GLU A 22 4.10 -9.31 -9.54
CA GLU A 22 3.57 -9.77 -8.26
C GLU A 22 2.13 -10.22 -8.46
N ILE A 23 1.85 -11.48 -8.13
CA ILE A 23 0.52 -12.07 -8.22
C ILE A 23 -0.04 -12.16 -6.82
N LYS A 24 -1.25 -11.64 -6.61
CA LYS A 24 -1.87 -11.51 -5.29
C LYS A 24 -3.25 -12.12 -5.24
N ALA A 25 -3.57 -12.69 -4.07
CA ALA A 25 -4.93 -13.09 -3.74
C ALA A 25 -5.24 -12.74 -2.29
N VAL A 26 -6.48 -12.36 -2.02
CA VAL A 26 -6.97 -12.22 -0.63
C VAL A 26 -7.55 -13.54 -0.18
N ILE A 27 -7.18 -13.97 1.00
CA ILE A 27 -7.74 -15.15 1.64
C ILE A 27 -9.09 -14.77 2.27
N PRO A 28 -10.18 -15.48 1.96
CA PRO A 28 -11.48 -15.24 2.57
C PRO A 28 -11.39 -15.25 4.09
N GLN A 29 -12.08 -14.34 4.76
CA GLN A 29 -11.96 -14.13 6.21
C GLN A 29 -12.18 -15.42 7.02
N GLN A 30 -13.11 -16.27 6.59
CA GLN A 30 -13.40 -17.55 7.23
C GLN A 30 -12.25 -18.56 7.13
N GLN A 31 -11.37 -18.42 6.14
CA GLN A 31 -10.24 -19.32 5.89
C GLN A 31 -8.93 -18.85 6.54
N VAL A 32 -8.86 -17.59 7.00
CA VAL A 32 -7.62 -17.00 7.55
C VAL A 32 -7.05 -17.84 8.69
N LYS A 33 -7.90 -18.29 9.64
CA LYS A 33 -7.46 -19.11 10.78
C LYS A 33 -6.87 -20.44 10.34
N ALA A 34 -7.49 -21.10 9.37
CA ALA A 34 -7.03 -22.38 8.83
C ALA A 34 -5.71 -22.21 8.06
N ALA A 35 -5.57 -21.15 7.24
CA ALA A 35 -4.35 -20.85 6.51
C ALA A 35 -3.17 -20.57 7.47
N LEU A 36 -3.37 -19.73 8.50
CA LEU A 36 -2.36 -19.47 9.51
C LEU A 36 -1.89 -20.74 10.22
N ALA A 37 -2.83 -21.64 10.58
CA ALA A 37 -2.51 -22.90 11.25
C ALA A 37 -1.76 -23.87 10.32
N ARG A 38 -2.22 -24.04 9.06
CA ARG A 38 -1.62 -24.94 8.07
C ARG A 38 -0.15 -24.63 7.84
N TYR A 39 0.20 -23.34 7.68
CA TYR A 39 1.56 -22.91 7.40
C TYR A 39 2.34 -22.49 8.67
N LYS A 40 1.81 -22.75 9.87
CA LYS A 40 2.43 -22.40 11.15
C LYS A 40 2.85 -20.92 11.24
N LEU A 41 2.05 -20.03 10.62
CA LEU A 41 2.30 -18.59 10.61
C LEU A 41 1.89 -18.00 11.97
N THR A 42 2.87 -17.66 12.78
CA THR A 42 2.68 -17.20 14.17
C THR A 42 3.40 -15.89 14.41
N LYS A 43 3.13 -15.24 15.55
CA LYS A 43 3.85 -14.05 16.00
C LYS A 43 5.33 -14.28 16.32
N ARG A 44 5.78 -15.53 16.40
CA ARG A 44 7.18 -15.86 16.69
C ARG A 44 8.06 -15.84 15.45
N ASN A 45 7.45 -15.97 14.28
CA ASN A 45 8.13 -16.03 13.00
C ASN A 45 7.61 -14.98 12.01
N ASP A 46 6.96 -13.90 12.50
CA ASP A 46 6.49 -12.79 11.67
C ASP A 46 7.46 -11.61 11.67
N ASP A 47 7.37 -10.83 10.60
CA ASP A 47 7.87 -9.45 10.57
C ASP A 47 6.73 -8.53 10.97
N GLU A 48 6.72 -8.07 12.22
CA GLU A 48 5.70 -7.13 12.67
C GLU A 48 5.98 -5.72 12.12
N ARG A 49 4.97 -5.11 11.53
CA ARG A 49 5.06 -3.78 10.91
C ARG A 49 3.90 -2.90 11.33
N TYR A 50 4.19 -1.61 11.48
CA TYR A 50 3.20 -0.56 11.64
C TYR A 50 3.26 0.33 10.41
N VAL A 51 2.17 0.34 9.64
CA VAL A 51 2.06 1.09 8.40
C VAL A 51 1.24 2.35 8.65
N TYR A 52 1.78 3.48 8.23
CA TYR A 52 1.13 4.78 8.26
C TYR A 52 1.02 5.27 6.83
N PHE A 53 -0.18 5.62 6.40
CA PHE A 53 -0.42 6.29 5.14
C PHE A 53 -0.60 7.78 5.38
N PHE A 54 -0.34 8.56 4.35
CA PHE A 54 -0.46 10.00 4.38
C PHE A 54 -1.33 10.43 3.20
N ASP A 55 -2.49 11.03 3.52
CA ASP A 55 -3.44 11.51 2.52
C ASP A 55 -4.33 12.57 3.17
N THR A 56 -5.12 13.28 2.37
CA THR A 56 -6.20 14.10 2.92
C THR A 56 -7.35 13.22 3.45
N PRO A 57 -8.22 13.74 4.33
CA PRO A 57 -9.41 13.01 4.75
C PRO A 57 -10.33 12.58 3.59
N GLU A 58 -10.23 13.26 2.45
CA GLU A 58 -10.97 13.00 1.21
C GLU A 58 -10.26 12.01 0.28
N LEU A 59 -9.03 11.55 0.64
CA LEU A 59 -8.18 10.63 -0.12
C LEU A 59 -7.74 11.18 -1.48
N GLU A 60 -7.40 12.47 -1.55
CA GLU A 60 -7.01 13.15 -2.79
C GLU A 60 -5.79 12.53 -3.47
N LEU A 61 -4.79 12.05 -2.70
CA LEU A 61 -3.63 11.37 -3.25
C LEU A 61 -4.02 10.00 -3.84
N LEU A 62 -4.81 9.23 -3.10
CA LEU A 62 -5.26 7.91 -3.56
C LEU A 62 -6.09 8.01 -4.84
N GLU A 63 -6.99 8.99 -4.93
CA GLU A 63 -7.80 9.24 -6.13
C GLU A 63 -6.93 9.69 -7.32
N ALA A 64 -5.83 10.37 -7.06
CA ALA A 64 -4.82 10.70 -8.06
C ALA A 64 -3.87 9.55 -8.40
N GLY A 65 -4.07 8.34 -7.83
CA GLY A 65 -3.21 7.18 -8.03
C GLY A 65 -1.88 7.26 -7.29
N ILE A 66 -1.78 8.09 -6.25
CA ILE A 66 -0.57 8.31 -5.45
C ILE A 66 -0.76 7.66 -4.07
N ILE A 67 0.24 6.94 -3.60
CA ILE A 67 0.28 6.36 -2.27
C ILE A 67 1.55 6.87 -1.58
N ALA A 68 1.38 7.66 -0.53
CA ALA A 68 2.45 8.07 0.38
C ALA A 68 2.32 7.28 1.68
N ARG A 69 3.39 6.60 2.10
CA ARG A 69 3.37 5.78 3.32
C ARG A 69 4.73 5.77 4.03
N ALA A 70 4.70 5.46 5.33
CA ALA A 70 5.89 5.04 6.07
C ALA A 70 5.62 3.73 6.80
N ARG A 71 6.67 2.92 6.96
CA ARG A 71 6.62 1.65 7.69
C ARG A 71 7.64 1.67 8.82
N ARG A 72 7.17 1.38 10.01
CA ARG A 72 8.01 1.04 11.15
C ARG A 72 8.04 -0.48 11.28
N VAL A 73 9.17 -1.08 10.96
CA VAL A 73 9.39 -2.52 11.10
C VAL A 73 10.00 -2.78 12.45
N VAL A 74 9.52 -3.79 13.17
CA VAL A 74 10.05 -4.16 14.49
C VAL A 74 11.35 -4.93 14.30
N GLY A 75 12.43 -4.46 14.89
CA GLY A 75 13.74 -5.10 14.76
C GLY A 75 14.53 -4.78 13.49
N GLU A 76 13.96 -4.04 12.54
CA GLU A 76 14.58 -3.76 11.25
C GLU A 76 14.59 -2.26 10.90
N ALA A 77 15.14 -1.95 9.73
CA ALA A 77 15.14 -0.61 9.17
C ALA A 77 13.73 -0.14 8.80
N HIS A 78 13.46 1.12 9.06
CA HIS A 78 12.20 1.78 8.70
C HIS A 78 12.31 2.39 7.30
N ASP A 79 11.19 2.55 6.62
CA ASP A 79 11.16 3.16 5.30
C ASP A 79 9.97 4.12 5.12
N SER A 80 10.14 5.05 4.18
CA SER A 80 9.06 5.79 3.54
C SER A 80 8.97 5.41 2.06
N THR A 81 7.79 5.49 1.47
CA THR A 81 7.57 5.14 0.06
C THR A 81 6.59 6.11 -0.58
N ILE A 82 6.94 6.60 -1.76
CA ILE A 82 6.02 7.22 -2.72
C ILE A 82 5.77 6.20 -3.83
N LYS A 83 4.50 5.89 -4.12
CA LYS A 83 4.09 4.93 -5.14
C LYS A 83 3.01 5.52 -6.04
N PHE A 84 3.20 5.41 -7.35
CA PHE A 84 2.21 5.73 -8.37
C PHE A 84 1.56 4.46 -8.91
N ARG A 85 0.23 4.42 -8.97
CA ARG A 85 -0.56 3.29 -9.48
C ARG A 85 -1.97 3.73 -9.94
N PRO A 86 -2.37 3.54 -11.21
CA PRO A 86 -1.56 2.95 -12.28
C PRO A 86 -0.46 3.88 -12.78
N VAL A 87 0.55 3.31 -13.44
CA VAL A 87 1.59 4.07 -14.11
C VAL A 87 1.89 3.51 -15.51
N ASP A 88 2.20 4.40 -16.44
CA ASP A 88 2.84 4.03 -17.70
C ASP A 88 4.36 4.05 -17.50
N PRO A 89 5.07 2.90 -17.57
CA PRO A 89 6.52 2.85 -17.41
C PRO A 89 7.30 3.71 -18.40
N ALA A 90 6.72 4.01 -19.57
CA ALA A 90 7.37 4.87 -20.57
C ALA A 90 7.47 6.34 -20.11
N ARG A 91 6.57 6.77 -19.22
CA ARG A 91 6.55 8.11 -18.63
C ARG A 91 7.52 8.28 -17.46
N VAL A 92 8.09 7.17 -16.96
CA VAL A 92 9.03 7.19 -15.82
C VAL A 92 10.42 7.53 -16.31
N GLY A 93 10.97 8.63 -15.85
CA GLY A 93 12.31 9.12 -16.22
C GLY A 93 13.39 8.07 -15.94
N LYS A 94 14.32 7.89 -16.88
CA LYS A 94 15.41 6.91 -16.76
C LYS A 94 16.28 7.13 -15.53
N ARG A 95 16.37 8.35 -15.01
CA ARG A 95 17.16 8.70 -13.83
C ARG A 95 16.73 7.91 -12.59
N TRP A 96 15.43 7.61 -12.44
CA TRP A 96 14.89 6.88 -11.28
C TRP A 96 15.33 5.43 -11.25
N ARG A 97 15.50 4.79 -12.41
CA ARG A 97 15.93 3.40 -12.52
C ARG A 97 17.36 3.14 -12.01
N LYS A 98 18.13 4.21 -11.74
CA LYS A 98 19.48 4.12 -11.15
C LYS A 98 19.46 3.95 -9.64
N TYR A 99 18.34 4.26 -8.98
CA TYR A 99 18.22 4.09 -7.54
C TYR A 99 17.88 2.64 -7.20
N LYS A 100 18.63 2.06 -6.27
CA LYS A 100 18.44 0.67 -5.79
C LYS A 100 17.02 0.42 -5.28
N ASP A 101 16.45 1.41 -4.62
CA ASP A 101 15.16 1.32 -3.94
C ASP A 101 13.99 1.85 -4.80
N PHE A 102 14.24 2.12 -6.08
CA PHE A 102 13.22 2.39 -7.08
C PHE A 102 12.81 1.09 -7.79
N LYS A 103 11.50 0.90 -8.01
CA LYS A 103 10.97 -0.32 -8.66
C LYS A 103 9.78 0.01 -9.55
N ILE A 104 9.73 -0.64 -10.71
CA ILE A 104 8.53 -0.73 -11.54
C ILE A 104 8.04 -2.17 -11.49
N GLU A 105 6.84 -2.36 -10.97
CA GLU A 105 6.24 -3.67 -10.74
C GLU A 105 4.90 -3.77 -11.47
N ALA A 106 4.58 -4.97 -11.92
CA ALA A 106 3.28 -5.32 -12.46
C ALA A 106 2.53 -6.15 -11.41
N ASP A 107 1.46 -5.60 -10.86
CA ASP A 107 0.54 -6.32 -9.99
C ASP A 107 -0.50 -7.05 -10.87
N ALA A 108 -0.48 -8.37 -10.88
CA ALA A 108 -1.43 -9.17 -11.62
C ALA A 108 -2.54 -9.68 -10.69
N SER A 109 -3.78 -9.49 -11.12
CA SER A 109 -4.98 -10.00 -10.47
C SER A 109 -5.97 -10.47 -11.54
N GLU A 110 -7.10 -11.02 -11.14
CA GLU A 110 -8.17 -11.37 -12.08
C GLU A 110 -8.73 -10.17 -12.83
N LYS A 111 -8.69 -8.99 -12.23
CA LYS A 111 -9.10 -7.73 -12.86
C LYS A 111 -8.13 -7.22 -13.92
N GLY A 112 -6.99 -7.90 -14.10
CA GLY A 112 -5.95 -7.56 -15.06
C GLY A 112 -4.60 -7.25 -14.41
N VAL A 113 -3.72 -6.64 -15.19
CA VAL A 113 -2.38 -6.24 -14.77
C VAL A 113 -2.35 -4.72 -14.59
N VAL A 114 -1.96 -4.27 -13.42
CA VAL A 114 -1.77 -2.84 -13.11
C VAL A 114 -0.32 -2.59 -12.80
N ARG A 115 0.32 -1.69 -13.53
CA ARG A 115 1.72 -1.32 -13.29
C ARG A 115 1.82 -0.21 -12.27
N SER A 116 2.87 -0.26 -11.47
CA SER A 116 3.17 0.74 -10.46
C SER A 116 4.66 1.10 -10.48
N ALA A 117 4.97 2.34 -10.15
CA ALA A 117 6.32 2.80 -9.87
C ALA A 117 6.41 3.21 -8.40
N SER A 118 7.39 2.71 -7.67
CA SER A 118 7.57 3.01 -6.25
C SER A 118 9.01 3.40 -5.97
N PHE A 119 9.17 4.42 -5.13
CA PHE A 119 10.46 4.87 -4.65
C PHE A 119 10.46 4.84 -3.13
N SER A 120 11.25 3.95 -2.55
CA SER A 120 11.37 3.77 -1.10
C SER A 120 12.70 4.30 -0.61
N MET A 121 12.71 4.97 0.55
CA MET A 121 13.92 5.48 1.17
C MET A 121 13.95 5.11 2.66
N PRO A 122 15.13 4.85 3.22
CA PRO A 122 15.25 4.55 4.64
C PRO A 122 14.85 5.75 5.49
N VAL A 123 14.20 5.49 6.62
CA VAL A 123 13.78 6.50 7.59
C VAL A 123 14.55 6.32 8.89
N ALA A 124 15.09 7.39 9.43
CA ALA A 124 15.85 7.38 10.66
C ALA A 124 15.04 6.79 11.84
N LYS A 125 15.70 6.02 12.70
CA LYS A 125 15.09 5.40 13.88
C LYS A 125 14.44 6.48 14.75
N GLY A 126 13.17 6.25 15.12
CA GLY A 126 12.40 7.17 15.97
C GLY A 126 11.70 8.30 15.21
N LEU A 127 12.07 8.61 13.95
CA LEU A 127 11.46 9.73 13.21
C LEU A 127 9.95 9.53 12.98
N ILE A 128 9.53 8.30 12.58
CA ILE A 128 8.10 8.00 12.42
C ILE A 128 7.33 8.27 13.73
N LYS A 129 7.89 7.88 14.88
CA LYS A 129 7.26 8.14 16.18
C LYS A 129 7.11 9.63 16.46
N LYS A 130 8.15 10.44 16.17
CA LYS A 130 8.11 11.90 16.33
C LYS A 130 7.04 12.54 15.43
N VAL A 131 6.92 12.09 14.18
CA VAL A 131 5.87 12.58 13.28
C VAL A 131 4.47 12.19 13.76
N VAL A 132 4.28 10.98 14.24
CA VAL A 132 3.00 10.50 14.79
C VAL A 132 2.62 11.25 16.07
N ALA A 133 3.60 11.63 16.89
CA ALA A 133 3.39 12.44 18.09
C ALA A 133 3.11 13.94 17.78
N GLY A 134 3.39 14.39 16.57
CA GLY A 134 3.26 15.79 16.17
C GLY A 134 4.51 16.65 16.42
N ASP A 135 5.62 16.04 16.86
CA ASP A 135 6.90 16.73 17.12
C ASP A 135 7.62 17.11 15.82
N LYS A 136 7.27 16.49 14.71
CA LYS A 136 7.78 16.74 13.36
C LYS A 136 6.66 16.70 12.34
N GLY A 137 6.79 17.49 11.28
CA GLY A 137 5.87 17.46 10.13
C GLY A 137 6.01 16.17 9.30
N ILE A 138 4.95 15.80 8.56
CA ILE A 138 4.91 14.63 7.68
C ILE A 138 6.02 14.69 6.61
N ALA A 139 6.32 15.88 6.08
CA ALA A 139 7.38 16.10 5.09
C ALA A 139 8.74 15.55 5.54
N ALA A 140 9.05 15.58 6.84
CA ALA A 140 10.32 15.05 7.36
C ALA A 140 10.53 13.54 7.12
N LEU A 141 9.50 12.80 6.72
CA LEU A 141 9.59 11.37 6.40
C LEU A 141 10.05 11.11 4.96
N PHE A 142 10.00 12.10 4.10
CA PHE A 142 10.33 11.96 2.69
C PHE A 142 11.61 12.72 2.36
N THR A 143 12.43 12.16 1.47
CA THR A 143 13.66 12.81 1.02
C THR A 143 13.39 13.75 -0.15
N GLU A 144 14.35 14.65 -0.44
CA GLU A 144 14.26 15.54 -1.60
C GLU A 144 14.07 14.75 -2.91
N GLU A 145 14.73 13.60 -3.05
CA GLU A 145 14.58 12.75 -4.23
C GLU A 145 13.16 12.16 -4.33
N GLN A 146 12.52 11.84 -3.20
CA GLN A 146 11.11 11.39 -3.19
C GLN A 146 10.16 12.53 -3.55
N GLU A 147 10.43 13.75 -3.11
CA GLU A 147 9.66 14.94 -3.49
C GLU A 147 9.84 15.26 -4.98
N ASP A 148 11.08 15.17 -5.51
CA ASP A 148 11.37 15.30 -6.94
C ASP A 148 10.66 14.24 -7.77
N PHE A 149 10.66 12.99 -7.32
CA PHE A 149 9.91 11.91 -7.97
C PHE A 149 8.40 12.19 -7.99
N LEU A 150 7.88 12.64 -6.86
CA LEU A 150 6.48 13.03 -6.73
C LEU A 150 6.13 14.18 -7.69
N LYS A 151 6.95 15.21 -7.76
CA LYS A 151 6.79 16.36 -8.68
C LYS A 151 6.84 15.95 -10.14
N GLU A 152 7.84 15.16 -10.53
CA GLU A 152 8.00 14.72 -11.92
C GLU A 152 6.79 13.89 -12.39
N MET A 153 6.32 12.98 -11.56
CA MET A 153 5.26 12.06 -11.94
C MET A 153 3.85 12.68 -11.87
N SER A 154 3.59 13.60 -10.94
CA SER A 154 2.28 14.24 -10.76
C SER A 154 2.17 15.63 -11.41
N GLY A 155 3.27 16.21 -11.88
CA GLY A 155 3.33 17.56 -12.41
C GLY A 155 3.30 18.66 -11.33
N ARG A 156 3.14 18.32 -10.07
CA ARG A 156 3.16 19.23 -8.91
C ARG A 156 3.60 18.51 -7.66
N VAL A 157 4.13 19.22 -6.66
CA VAL A 157 4.34 18.67 -5.32
C VAL A 157 3.05 18.91 -4.53
N PRO A 158 2.35 17.86 -4.09
CA PRO A 158 1.26 18.02 -3.13
C PRO A 158 1.77 18.69 -1.87
N ASP A 159 0.96 19.56 -1.27
CA ASP A 159 1.30 20.16 0.02
C ASP A 159 1.24 19.10 1.13
N LEU A 160 2.41 18.55 1.48
CA LEU A 160 2.53 17.52 2.49
C LEU A 160 2.07 17.98 3.89
N SER A 161 1.99 19.32 4.14
CA SER A 161 1.50 19.87 5.41
C SER A 161 -0.01 19.69 5.60
N ARG A 162 -0.75 19.52 4.49
CA ARG A 162 -2.21 19.27 4.50
C ARG A 162 -2.60 17.82 4.70
N LEU A 163 -1.62 16.92 4.61
CA LEU A 163 -1.89 15.49 4.78
C LEU A 163 -2.18 15.15 6.24
N ALA A 164 -3.04 14.18 6.42
CA ALA A 164 -3.32 13.56 7.71
C ALA A 164 -2.62 12.20 7.81
N ILE A 165 -2.41 11.74 9.04
CA ILE A 165 -1.89 10.40 9.32
C ILE A 165 -3.04 9.42 9.36
N LEU A 166 -3.03 8.45 8.46
CA LEU A 166 -4.02 7.38 8.31
C LEU A 166 -3.39 6.08 8.82
N GLY A 167 -3.63 5.75 10.08
CA GLY A 167 -3.02 4.61 10.75
C GLY A 167 -2.98 4.75 12.27
N PRO A 168 -2.21 3.90 12.98
CA PRO A 168 -1.39 2.81 12.45
C PRO A 168 -2.23 1.63 11.97
N LEU A 169 -1.85 1.07 10.85
CA LEU A 169 -2.28 -0.25 10.45
C LEU A 169 -1.22 -1.25 10.93
N ARG A 170 -1.61 -2.24 11.73
CA ARG A 170 -0.69 -3.31 12.12
C ARG A 170 -0.66 -4.37 11.06
N ALA A 171 0.53 -4.74 10.60
CA ALA A 171 0.74 -5.79 9.63
C ALA A 171 1.71 -6.83 10.21
N GLN A 172 1.40 -8.09 9.95
CA GLN A 172 2.26 -9.24 10.18
C GLN A 172 2.59 -9.81 8.81
N ARG A 173 3.86 -10.11 8.55
CA ARG A 173 4.33 -10.65 7.28
C ARG A 173 5.12 -11.91 7.53
N TRP A 174 4.91 -12.91 6.70
CA TRP A 174 5.64 -14.16 6.67
C TRP A 174 6.05 -14.48 5.24
N ASP A 175 7.21 -15.05 5.08
CA ASP A 175 7.63 -15.71 3.85
C ASP A 175 7.73 -17.21 4.11
N PHE A 176 7.17 -18.03 3.24
CA PHE A 176 7.15 -19.47 3.37
C PHE A 176 7.13 -20.15 2.00
N GLU A 177 7.33 -21.46 1.98
CA GLU A 177 7.33 -22.29 0.78
C GLU A 177 6.17 -23.29 0.82
N ASP A 178 5.68 -23.67 -0.35
CA ASP A 178 4.66 -24.70 -0.53
C ASP A 178 5.00 -25.54 -1.78
N PRO A 179 4.92 -26.89 -1.72
CA PRO A 179 5.24 -27.76 -2.85
C PRO A 179 4.45 -27.47 -4.13
N ALA A 180 3.21 -26.96 -4.00
CA ALA A 180 2.39 -26.58 -5.15
C ALA A 180 2.86 -25.31 -5.86
N CYS A 181 3.71 -24.50 -5.20
CA CYS A 181 4.22 -23.25 -5.74
C CYS A 181 5.75 -23.18 -5.61
N PRO A 182 6.52 -23.37 -6.68
CA PRO A 182 7.99 -23.39 -6.62
C PRO A 182 8.63 -22.02 -6.39
N TRP A 183 7.86 -20.99 -6.06
CA TRP A 183 8.34 -19.67 -5.69
C TRP A 183 7.97 -19.36 -4.23
N PRO A 184 8.82 -18.61 -3.51
CA PRO A 184 8.47 -18.17 -2.17
C PRO A 184 7.16 -17.41 -2.12
N ILE A 185 6.32 -17.76 -1.16
CA ILE A 185 5.02 -17.14 -0.94
C ILE A 185 5.13 -16.17 0.23
N THR A 186 4.66 -14.95 0.02
CA THR A 186 4.50 -13.97 1.10
C THR A 186 3.05 -13.96 1.56
N ALA A 187 2.83 -14.09 2.87
CA ALA A 187 1.53 -13.81 3.48
C ALA A 187 1.61 -12.51 4.29
N GLU A 188 0.61 -11.65 4.15
CA GLU A 188 0.45 -10.45 4.97
C GLU A 188 -0.93 -10.41 5.62
N LEU A 189 -0.98 -10.37 6.94
CA LEU A 189 -2.20 -10.17 7.72
C LEU A 189 -2.26 -8.73 8.21
N TRP A 190 -3.15 -7.96 7.64
CA TRP A 190 -3.39 -6.58 8.03
C TRP A 190 -4.52 -6.48 9.05
N ARG A 191 -4.32 -5.67 10.08
CA ARG A 191 -5.33 -5.40 11.11
C ARG A 191 -5.55 -3.90 11.25
N ARG A 192 -6.81 -3.47 11.09
CA ARG A 192 -7.22 -2.08 11.29
C ARG A 192 -7.49 -1.78 12.77
N GLY A 193 -7.68 -0.50 13.09
CA GLY A 193 -7.99 -0.05 14.46
C GLY A 193 -9.32 -0.56 15.02
N ASP A 194 -10.28 -0.97 14.16
CA ASP A 194 -11.54 -1.62 14.55
C ASP A 194 -11.41 -3.13 14.78
N GLY A 195 -10.20 -3.68 14.70
CA GLY A 195 -9.93 -5.10 14.87
C GLY A 195 -10.16 -5.97 13.64
N ARG A 196 -10.79 -5.46 12.60
CA ARG A 196 -10.98 -6.21 11.34
C ARG A 196 -9.66 -6.52 10.67
N THR A 197 -9.59 -7.69 10.06
CA THR A 197 -8.38 -8.19 9.40
C THR A 197 -8.62 -8.45 7.92
N LEU A 198 -7.53 -8.38 7.14
CA LEU A 198 -7.46 -8.80 5.76
C LEU A 198 -6.15 -9.55 5.58
N MET A 199 -6.19 -10.77 5.06
CA MET A 199 -5.01 -11.56 4.73
C MET A 199 -4.84 -11.60 3.22
N GLU A 200 -3.66 -11.21 2.76
CA GLU A 200 -3.26 -11.31 1.35
C GLU A 200 -2.09 -12.27 1.26
N VAL A 201 -2.12 -13.13 0.26
CA VAL A 201 -0.97 -13.94 -0.13
C VAL A 201 -0.47 -13.47 -1.49
N SER A 202 0.83 -13.52 -1.70
CA SER A 202 1.43 -13.09 -2.96
C SER A 202 2.68 -13.89 -3.30
N VAL A 203 2.96 -13.97 -4.60
CA VAL A 203 4.22 -14.48 -5.14
C VAL A 203 4.81 -13.41 -6.03
N LYS A 204 6.11 -13.18 -5.89
CA LYS A 204 6.86 -12.23 -6.70
C LYS A 204 7.96 -12.96 -7.49
N ALA A 205 8.05 -12.65 -8.78
CA ALA A 205 9.06 -13.22 -9.65
C ALA A 205 9.45 -12.25 -10.78
N PRO A 206 10.55 -12.51 -11.51
CA PRO A 206 10.87 -11.78 -12.74
C PRO A 206 9.70 -11.84 -13.73
N ALA A 207 9.42 -10.73 -14.41
CA ALA A 207 8.28 -10.61 -15.33
C ALA A 207 8.29 -11.69 -16.44
N ILE A 208 9.47 -12.16 -16.85
CA ILE A 208 9.61 -13.22 -17.85
C ILE A 208 9.02 -14.58 -17.40
N GLN A 209 8.89 -14.82 -16.10
CA GLN A 209 8.33 -16.04 -15.52
C GLN A 209 6.82 -15.97 -15.27
N ALA A 210 6.16 -14.88 -15.65
CA ALA A 210 4.77 -14.59 -15.28
C ALA A 210 3.78 -15.75 -15.51
N ALA A 211 3.86 -16.45 -16.66
CA ALA A 211 2.94 -17.54 -16.97
C ALA A 211 3.14 -18.76 -16.05
N ALA A 212 4.39 -19.11 -15.76
CA ALA A 212 4.72 -20.23 -14.87
C ALA A 212 4.34 -19.91 -13.42
N VAL A 213 4.67 -18.70 -12.96
CA VAL A 213 4.32 -18.20 -11.61
C VAL A 213 2.81 -18.18 -11.40
N MET A 214 2.05 -17.71 -12.42
CA MET A 214 0.58 -17.71 -12.34
C MET A 214 0.05 -19.13 -12.18
N ALA A 215 0.55 -20.10 -12.97
CA ALA A 215 0.09 -21.48 -12.89
C ALA A 215 0.39 -22.12 -11.52
N GLY A 216 1.62 -21.96 -11.00
CA GLY A 216 2.00 -22.47 -9.68
C GLY A 216 1.21 -21.81 -8.53
N PHE A 217 1.04 -20.48 -8.57
CA PHE A 217 0.25 -19.78 -7.56
C PHE A 217 -1.22 -20.18 -7.57
N MET A 218 -1.79 -20.46 -8.75
CA MET A 218 -3.16 -20.98 -8.86
C MET A 218 -3.28 -22.39 -8.27
N GLY A 219 -2.29 -23.26 -8.47
CA GLY A 219 -2.23 -24.57 -7.82
C GLY A 219 -2.23 -24.43 -6.30
N PHE A 220 -1.36 -23.59 -5.76
CA PHE A 220 -1.33 -23.26 -4.32
C PHE A 220 -2.68 -22.77 -3.80
N LEU A 221 -3.33 -21.80 -4.48
CA LEU A 221 -4.63 -21.27 -4.05
C LEU A 221 -5.71 -22.37 -4.03
N ALA A 222 -5.72 -23.25 -5.00
CA ALA A 222 -6.66 -24.37 -5.05
C ALA A 222 -6.45 -25.34 -3.87
N GLU A 223 -5.20 -25.63 -3.48
CA GLU A 223 -4.89 -26.48 -2.33
C GLU A 223 -5.27 -25.86 -0.98
N VAL A 224 -5.13 -24.55 -0.82
CA VAL A 224 -5.59 -23.86 0.41
C VAL A 224 -7.09 -23.63 0.43
N GLY A 225 -7.80 -24.01 -0.63
CA GLY A 225 -9.24 -23.79 -0.76
C GLY A 225 -9.59 -22.31 -0.83
N ALA A 226 -8.62 -21.47 -1.19
CA ALA A 226 -8.83 -20.04 -1.33
C ALA A 226 -9.56 -19.79 -2.66
N GLU A 227 -10.86 -19.67 -2.59
CA GLU A 227 -11.62 -19.05 -3.67
C GLU A 227 -11.20 -17.58 -3.74
N ARG A 228 -10.87 -17.14 -4.95
CA ARG A 228 -10.57 -15.73 -5.15
C ARG A 228 -11.84 -14.92 -4.91
N ASP A 229 -11.76 -13.99 -3.98
CA ASP A 229 -12.84 -13.04 -3.79
C ASP A 229 -12.91 -12.09 -5.00
N GLN A 230 -13.87 -12.29 -5.89
CA GLN A 230 -14.11 -11.44 -7.07
C GLN A 230 -14.48 -9.99 -6.70
N ALA A 231 -14.99 -9.78 -5.48
CA ALA A 231 -15.31 -8.44 -4.93
C ALA A 231 -14.09 -7.75 -4.30
N GLN A 232 -12.89 -8.31 -4.46
CA GLN A 232 -11.67 -7.89 -3.78
C GLN A 232 -11.37 -6.41 -3.94
N GLN A 233 -11.55 -5.69 -2.86
CA GLN A 233 -11.00 -4.35 -2.71
C GLN A 233 -9.47 -4.44 -2.52
N ALA A 234 -8.70 -3.62 -3.23
CA ALA A 234 -7.25 -3.55 -3.00
C ALA A 234 -7.00 -3.24 -1.51
N LYS A 235 -6.11 -4.00 -0.84
CA LYS A 235 -5.87 -3.88 0.60
C LYS A 235 -5.53 -2.44 1.06
N THR A 236 -4.85 -1.66 0.21
CA THR A 236 -4.56 -0.26 0.50
C THR A 236 -5.84 0.57 0.59
N ARG A 237 -6.75 0.44 -0.38
CA ARG A 237 -8.05 1.15 -0.34
C ARG A 237 -8.88 0.72 0.86
N TRP A 238 -8.93 -0.58 1.15
CA TRP A 238 -9.62 -1.12 2.33
C TRP A 238 -9.14 -0.48 3.64
N ALA A 239 -7.85 -0.23 3.77
CA ALA A 239 -7.28 0.44 4.95
C ALA A 239 -7.59 1.95 4.94
N LEU A 240 -7.34 2.62 3.82
CA LEU A 240 -7.49 4.07 3.70
C LEU A 240 -8.93 4.54 3.87
N ASP A 241 -9.90 3.85 3.26
CA ASP A 241 -11.34 4.16 3.42
C ASP A 241 -11.77 4.16 4.90
N TYR A 242 -11.27 3.18 5.68
CA TYR A 242 -11.57 3.11 7.10
C TYR A 242 -11.00 4.30 7.88
N TYR A 243 -9.70 4.58 7.72
CA TYR A 243 -9.05 5.64 8.50
C TYR A 243 -9.55 7.03 8.08
N ALA A 244 -9.77 7.26 6.80
CA ALA A 244 -10.34 8.52 6.28
C ALA A 244 -11.75 8.76 6.82
N ALA A 245 -12.62 7.75 6.81
CA ALA A 245 -13.95 7.85 7.39
C ALA A 245 -13.90 8.17 8.90
N HIS A 246 -12.96 7.57 9.63
CA HIS A 246 -12.75 7.84 11.05
C HIS A 246 -12.31 9.29 11.30
N LEU A 247 -11.40 9.82 10.48
CA LEU A 247 -10.96 11.22 10.57
C LEU A 247 -12.10 12.21 10.29
N ARG A 248 -12.89 11.97 9.23
CA ARG A 248 -14.04 12.81 8.89
C ARG A 248 -15.07 12.86 10.03
N LYS A 249 -15.40 11.71 10.63
CA LYS A 249 -16.29 11.64 11.80
C LYS A 249 -15.76 12.45 12.98
N LYS A 250 -14.47 12.29 13.32
CA LYS A 250 -13.83 13.02 14.42
C LYS A 250 -13.83 14.53 14.19
N SER A 251 -13.60 14.98 12.96
CA SER A 251 -13.64 16.41 12.58
C SER A 251 -15.05 16.99 12.66
N ALA A 252 -16.08 16.24 12.22
CA ALA A 252 -17.47 16.65 12.33
C ALA A 252 -17.91 16.82 13.80
N THR A 253 -17.55 15.87 14.67
CA THR A 253 -17.86 15.96 16.12
C THR A 253 -17.19 17.18 16.73
N ARG A 254 -15.91 17.45 16.43
CA ARG A 254 -15.18 18.64 16.94
C ARG A 254 -15.79 19.96 16.48
N ARG A 255 -16.36 20.02 15.27
CA ARG A 255 -17.08 21.22 14.77
C ARG A 255 -18.40 21.42 15.52
N ALA A 256 -19.14 20.36 15.78
CA ALA A 256 -20.44 20.42 16.47
C ALA A 256 -20.30 20.84 17.95
N THR A 257 -19.18 20.47 18.62
CA THR A 257 -18.92 20.78 20.03
C THR A 257 -18.22 22.11 20.27
N ARG A 258 -17.85 22.86 19.22
CA ARG A 258 -17.17 24.15 19.35
C ARG A 258 -18.22 25.24 19.66
N PRO A 259 -18.16 25.92 20.86
CA PRO A 259 -19.12 26.96 21.19
C PRO A 259 -19.04 28.11 20.18
N ALA A 260 -20.20 28.60 19.76
CA ALA A 260 -20.27 29.76 18.88
C ALA A 260 -19.56 30.94 19.52
N ARG A 261 -18.50 31.45 18.90
CA ARG A 261 -17.83 32.69 19.34
C ARG A 261 -18.86 33.81 19.31
N LYS A 262 -19.32 34.29 20.47
CA LYS A 262 -20.13 35.51 20.58
C LYS A 262 -19.41 36.65 19.86
N ARG A 263 -20.01 37.14 18.78
CA ARG A 263 -19.63 38.37 18.11
C ARG A 263 -19.86 39.50 19.12
N VAL A 264 -18.82 40.00 19.75
CA VAL A 264 -18.88 41.26 20.50
C VAL A 264 -19.07 42.33 19.45
N ARG A 265 -20.33 42.83 19.34
CA ARG A 265 -20.59 44.08 18.64
C ARG A 265 -19.92 45.20 19.43
N ARG A 266 -18.86 45.78 18.90
CA ARG A 266 -18.40 47.11 19.35
C ARG A 266 -19.48 48.10 18.96
N ALA A 267 -20.15 48.66 19.98
CA ALA A 267 -20.97 49.84 19.80
C ALA A 267 -20.04 50.98 19.43
N ALA A 268 -20.25 51.62 18.30
CA ALA A 268 -19.66 52.90 17.98
C ALA A 268 -20.31 53.93 18.87
N SER A 269 -19.54 54.51 19.77
CA SER A 269 -19.94 55.76 20.44
C SER A 269 -19.66 56.89 19.46
N SER A 270 -20.68 57.52 19.01
CA SER A 270 -20.68 58.87 18.44
C SER A 270 -20.65 59.86 19.57
N ASP A 271 -19.60 60.67 19.60
CA ASP A 271 -19.59 62.05 20.05
C ASP A 271 -18.70 62.85 19.12
#